data_ccafba1c1508a9e02153740b502890d8
#
_entry.id   ccafba1c1508a9e02153740b502890d8
#
_cell.length_a   1.000
_cell.length_b   1.000
_cell.length_c   1.000
_cell.angle_alpha   90.00
_cell.angle_beta   90.00
_cell.angle_gamma   90.00
#
_symmetry.space_group_name_H-M   'P 1'
#
loop_
_entity.id
_entity.type
_entity.pdbx_description
1 polymer ?
#
loop_
_entity_poly.entity_id
_entity_poly.type
_entity_poly.pdbx_seq_one_letter_code
_entity_poly.pdbx_strand_id
1 'polypeptide(L)'
;MRLLVLGGTKFLGRHAVAYALADGHEVTTFTRGRTNPDLFPQAEHLNGDRDGGLAALHGRSWDGVIDTSGYVPDVVRQSAELLRDAVQRYVFVSTISVYGDPEEEYGANKLASERVVEEVYGDRSTRVRAGLIVGPHDPTDRFTYWPRRLAAGGDVLAPGDPAQPVQMVDARDLARWLVQLALHGPGGTFDATSPTTTLGEVLERLRGDATLVWVDGQQVLDAGVEPWMELPLWLPEDGWPLMERDVSAAVAAGLTFRPLEETARDTLAWDRGEPGERPTLTREREAEVLSAARGA
;
A
#
# COMPACT_ATOMS: atom_id res chain seq x y z
N MET A 1 19.07 -15.18 -7.52
CA MET A 1 18.09 -15.21 -8.60
C MET A 1 17.97 -13.81 -9.19
N ARG A 2 17.51 -13.67 -10.42
CA ARG A 2 17.36 -12.37 -11.11
C ARG A 2 15.90 -11.91 -11.05
N LEU A 3 15.67 -10.74 -10.48
CA LEU A 3 14.34 -10.18 -10.29
C LEU A 3 14.20 -8.86 -11.05
N LEU A 4 13.12 -8.72 -11.81
CA LEU A 4 12.71 -7.45 -12.42
C LEU A 4 11.64 -6.78 -11.55
N VAL A 5 11.80 -5.48 -11.26
CA VAL A 5 10.79 -4.67 -10.60
C VAL A 5 10.34 -3.56 -11.55
N LEU A 6 9.10 -3.62 -12.03
CA LEU A 6 8.46 -2.53 -12.76
C LEU A 6 7.99 -1.48 -11.76
N GLY A 7 8.76 -0.40 -11.64
CA GLY A 7 8.75 0.54 -10.53
C GLY A 7 10.05 0.44 -9.72
N GLY A 8 9.99 0.45 -8.39
CA GLY A 8 11.15 0.11 -7.54
C GLY A 8 11.82 1.30 -6.83
N THR A 9 11.46 2.54 -7.14
CA THR A 9 12.10 3.72 -6.54
C THR A 9 11.21 4.52 -5.61
N LYS A 10 9.97 4.08 -5.41
CA LYS A 10 8.98 4.73 -4.54
C LYS A 10 8.23 3.68 -3.71
N PHE A 11 7.97 3.98 -2.44
CA PHE A 11 7.15 3.24 -1.48
C PHE A 11 7.28 1.71 -1.59
N LEU A 12 6.19 0.97 -1.91
CA LEU A 12 6.19 -0.50 -1.96
C LEU A 12 7.31 -1.06 -2.84
N GLY A 13 7.50 -0.52 -4.05
CA GLY A 13 8.55 -0.97 -4.96
C GLY A 13 9.95 -0.77 -4.38
N ARG A 14 10.19 0.35 -3.67
CA ARG A 14 11.44 0.61 -2.94
C ARG A 14 11.72 -0.48 -1.90
N HIS A 15 10.71 -0.87 -1.12
CA HIS A 15 10.86 -1.92 -0.13
C HIS A 15 11.11 -3.30 -0.77
N ALA A 16 10.47 -3.59 -1.92
CA ALA A 16 10.71 -4.82 -2.65
C ALA A 16 12.17 -4.91 -3.16
N VAL A 17 12.69 -3.82 -3.74
CA VAL A 17 14.10 -3.76 -4.16
C VAL A 17 15.05 -3.89 -2.97
N ALA A 18 14.79 -3.16 -1.88
CA ALA A 18 15.62 -3.22 -0.68
C ALA A 18 15.69 -4.63 -0.09
N TYR A 19 14.54 -5.30 0.02
CA TYR A 19 14.49 -6.66 0.52
C TYR A 19 15.20 -7.64 -0.41
N ALA A 20 14.94 -7.59 -1.72
CA ALA A 20 15.55 -8.52 -2.67
C ALA A 20 17.08 -8.39 -2.72
N LEU A 21 17.63 -7.17 -2.66
CA LEU A 21 19.07 -6.94 -2.58
C LEU A 21 19.67 -7.47 -1.26
N ALA A 22 19.00 -7.22 -0.12
CA ALA A 22 19.43 -7.71 1.17
C ALA A 22 19.44 -9.25 1.26
N ASP A 23 18.52 -9.90 0.54
CA ASP A 23 18.40 -11.37 0.43
C ASP A 23 19.36 -11.96 -0.63
N GLY A 24 20.25 -11.15 -1.23
CA GLY A 24 21.28 -11.57 -2.15
C GLY A 24 20.81 -11.85 -3.59
N HIS A 25 19.70 -11.26 -4.01
CA HIS A 25 19.21 -11.36 -5.37
C HIS A 25 19.79 -10.29 -6.28
N GLU A 26 19.94 -10.60 -7.57
CA GLU A 26 20.25 -9.63 -8.62
C GLU A 26 18.95 -8.90 -8.98
N VAL A 27 18.91 -7.59 -8.80
CA VAL A 27 17.71 -6.79 -9.03
C VAL A 27 17.92 -5.84 -10.21
N THR A 28 16.98 -5.89 -11.14
CA THR A 28 16.81 -4.89 -12.20
C THR A 28 15.55 -4.09 -11.93
N THR A 29 15.64 -2.77 -11.96
CA THR A 29 14.46 -1.89 -11.92
C THR A 29 14.18 -1.33 -13.31
N PHE A 30 12.91 -1.20 -13.66
CA PHE A 30 12.48 -0.51 -14.87
C PHE A 30 11.59 0.68 -14.46
N THR A 31 12.06 1.89 -14.71
CA THR A 31 11.40 3.14 -14.29
C THR A 31 11.60 4.24 -15.33
N ARG A 32 10.88 5.35 -15.17
CA ARG A 32 11.11 6.56 -15.98
C ARG A 32 12.37 7.36 -15.58
N GLY A 33 13.09 6.95 -14.54
CA GLY A 33 14.29 7.64 -14.06
C GLY A 33 14.04 9.00 -13.43
N ARG A 34 12.80 9.32 -13.01
CA ARG A 34 12.43 10.67 -12.51
C ARG A 34 12.40 10.77 -10.99
N THR A 35 12.16 9.68 -10.29
CA THR A 35 12.02 9.65 -8.83
C THR A 35 13.11 8.79 -8.23
N ASN A 36 13.92 9.37 -7.34
CA ASN A 36 15.04 8.71 -6.66
C ASN A 36 15.92 7.86 -7.63
N PRO A 37 16.46 8.45 -8.72
CA PRO A 37 17.17 7.69 -9.76
C PRO A 37 18.42 6.98 -9.25
N ASP A 38 19.05 7.52 -8.21
CA ASP A 38 20.31 7.01 -7.63
C ASP A 38 20.07 6.05 -6.44
N LEU A 39 18.78 5.72 -6.16
CA LEU A 39 18.45 4.80 -5.09
C LEU A 39 18.89 3.38 -5.50
N PHE A 40 19.54 2.67 -4.59
CA PHE A 40 20.05 1.31 -4.81
C PHE A 40 21.11 1.20 -5.93
N PRO A 41 22.30 1.77 -5.74
CA PRO A 41 23.39 1.70 -6.74
C PRO A 41 23.86 0.26 -7.05
N GLN A 42 23.43 -0.73 -6.24
CA GLN A 42 23.70 -2.15 -6.45
C GLN A 42 22.72 -2.80 -7.44
N ALA A 43 21.57 -2.18 -7.72
CA ALA A 43 20.60 -2.67 -8.70
C ALA A 43 20.96 -2.18 -10.11
N GLU A 44 20.61 -2.96 -11.11
CA GLU A 44 20.63 -2.47 -12.48
C GLU A 44 19.42 -1.55 -12.72
N HIS A 45 19.64 -0.37 -13.28
CA HIS A 45 18.57 0.59 -13.59
C HIS A 45 18.35 0.69 -15.08
N LEU A 46 17.17 0.24 -15.55
CA LEU A 46 16.71 0.41 -16.92
C LEU A 46 15.68 1.55 -16.95
N ASN A 47 15.90 2.49 -17.86
CA ASN A 47 15.01 3.65 -18.01
C ASN A 47 14.14 3.51 -19.26
N GLY A 48 12.85 3.80 -19.11
CA GLY A 48 11.87 3.80 -20.18
C GLY A 48 10.47 4.14 -19.66
N ASP A 49 9.58 4.46 -20.59
CA ASP A 49 8.16 4.57 -20.26
C ASP A 49 7.47 3.23 -20.54
N ARG A 50 6.56 2.81 -19.66
CA ARG A 50 5.78 1.59 -19.89
C ARG A 50 4.85 1.70 -21.09
N ASP A 51 4.41 2.91 -21.40
CA ASP A 51 3.60 3.18 -22.59
C ASP A 51 4.52 3.38 -23.80
N GLY A 52 4.74 2.32 -24.55
CA GLY A 52 5.51 2.29 -25.79
C GLY A 52 7.04 2.35 -25.65
N GLY A 53 7.59 2.63 -24.47
CA GLY A 53 9.03 2.81 -24.26
C GLY A 53 9.76 1.62 -23.63
N LEU A 54 9.43 0.38 -24.01
CA LEU A 54 9.93 -0.86 -23.40
C LEU A 54 11.26 -1.38 -23.99
N ALA A 55 11.91 -0.62 -24.88
CA ALA A 55 13.09 -1.08 -25.63
C ALA A 55 14.22 -1.65 -24.74
N ALA A 56 14.43 -1.06 -23.55
CA ALA A 56 15.47 -1.51 -22.63
C ALA A 56 15.25 -2.93 -22.07
N LEU A 57 14.04 -3.48 -22.15
CA LEU A 57 13.68 -4.82 -21.68
C LEU A 57 13.89 -5.90 -22.75
N HIS A 58 14.02 -5.54 -24.04
CA HIS A 58 14.14 -6.51 -25.12
C HIS A 58 15.40 -7.37 -25.01
N GLY A 59 15.25 -8.67 -25.26
CA GLY A 59 16.36 -9.63 -25.29
C GLY A 59 16.92 -10.01 -23.92
N ARG A 60 16.29 -9.58 -22.85
CA ARG A 60 16.65 -9.87 -21.47
C ARG A 60 15.75 -10.93 -20.86
N SER A 61 16.15 -11.51 -19.73
CA SER A 61 15.36 -12.49 -19.00
C SER A 61 15.61 -12.41 -17.50
N TRP A 62 14.58 -12.76 -16.70
CA TRP A 62 14.63 -12.79 -15.25
C TRP A 62 13.89 -14.02 -14.73
N ASP A 63 14.13 -14.40 -13.48
CA ASP A 63 13.41 -15.50 -12.84
C ASP A 63 11.97 -15.10 -12.48
N GLY A 64 11.77 -13.83 -12.10
CA GLY A 64 10.45 -13.30 -11.80
C GLY A 64 10.35 -11.80 -12.05
N VAL A 65 9.11 -11.31 -12.12
CA VAL A 65 8.81 -9.87 -12.19
C VAL A 65 7.79 -9.48 -11.11
N ILE A 66 8.02 -8.33 -10.49
CA ILE A 66 7.05 -7.65 -9.61
C ILE A 66 6.61 -6.37 -10.28
N ASP A 67 5.32 -6.25 -10.55
CA ASP A 67 4.71 -5.07 -11.15
C ASP A 67 3.99 -4.23 -10.10
N THR A 68 4.64 -3.17 -9.63
CA THR A 68 4.09 -2.20 -8.67
C THR A 68 3.50 -0.95 -9.34
N SER A 69 3.55 -0.85 -10.66
CA SER A 69 3.22 0.37 -11.41
C SER A 69 2.21 0.17 -12.55
N GLY A 70 1.47 -0.93 -12.53
CA GLY A 70 0.43 -1.24 -13.50
C GLY A 70 -0.91 -0.57 -13.13
N TYR A 71 -1.28 0.51 -13.82
CA TYR A 71 -2.51 1.27 -13.54
C TYR A 71 -3.49 1.26 -14.72
N VAL A 72 -3.01 1.08 -15.94
CA VAL A 72 -3.80 1.13 -17.18
C VAL A 72 -3.69 -0.21 -17.89
N PRO A 73 -4.80 -0.89 -18.22
CA PRO A 73 -4.78 -2.25 -18.78
C PRO A 73 -3.94 -2.39 -20.06
N ASP A 74 -4.05 -1.45 -20.98
CA ASP A 74 -3.30 -1.49 -22.25
C ASP A 74 -1.78 -1.36 -22.04
N VAL A 75 -1.38 -0.54 -21.07
CA VAL A 75 0.04 -0.39 -20.69
C VAL A 75 0.57 -1.64 -19.98
N VAL A 76 -0.27 -2.26 -19.15
CA VAL A 76 0.05 -3.55 -18.52
C VAL A 76 0.19 -4.63 -19.58
N ARG A 77 -0.68 -4.68 -20.59
CA ARG A 77 -0.63 -5.63 -21.69
C ARG A 77 0.67 -5.55 -22.44
N GLN A 78 1.14 -4.37 -22.82
CA GLN A 78 2.42 -4.18 -23.52
C GLN A 78 3.58 -4.84 -22.77
N SER A 79 3.71 -4.57 -21.46
CA SER A 79 4.80 -5.14 -20.67
C SER A 79 4.60 -6.64 -20.38
N ALA A 80 3.36 -7.09 -20.15
CA ALA A 80 3.05 -8.49 -19.89
C ALA A 80 3.38 -9.38 -21.12
N GLU A 81 2.97 -8.94 -22.31
CA GLU A 81 3.24 -9.67 -23.55
C GLU A 81 4.73 -9.70 -23.90
N LEU A 82 5.43 -8.56 -23.75
CA LEU A 82 6.88 -8.49 -23.96
C LEU A 82 7.64 -9.45 -23.04
N LEU A 83 7.23 -9.57 -21.79
CA LEU A 83 7.92 -10.36 -20.78
C LEU A 83 7.44 -11.83 -20.72
N ARG A 84 6.45 -12.25 -21.53
CA ARG A 84 5.82 -13.59 -21.48
C ARG A 84 6.82 -14.73 -21.41
N ASP A 85 7.82 -14.68 -22.28
CA ASP A 85 8.85 -15.72 -22.41
C ASP A 85 10.16 -15.32 -21.70
N ALA A 86 10.22 -14.10 -21.17
CA ALA A 86 11.39 -13.53 -20.52
C ALA A 86 11.40 -13.74 -19.00
N VAL A 87 10.25 -14.08 -18.40
CA VAL A 87 10.10 -14.34 -16.96
C VAL A 87 9.33 -15.63 -16.70
N GLN A 88 9.66 -16.30 -15.61
CA GLN A 88 8.94 -17.52 -15.21
C GLN A 88 7.65 -17.20 -14.44
N ARG A 89 7.62 -16.12 -13.66
CA ARG A 89 6.48 -15.69 -12.81
C ARG A 89 6.24 -14.20 -12.94
N TYR A 90 4.97 -13.81 -12.92
CA TYR A 90 4.54 -12.41 -12.94
C TYR A 90 3.68 -12.12 -11.72
N VAL A 91 4.17 -11.28 -10.81
CA VAL A 91 3.42 -10.81 -9.65
C VAL A 91 2.90 -9.41 -9.92
N PHE A 92 1.59 -9.29 -10.03
CA PHE A 92 0.90 -8.03 -10.26
C PHE A 92 0.34 -7.49 -8.94
N VAL A 93 0.76 -6.30 -8.56
CA VAL A 93 0.21 -5.60 -7.39
C VAL A 93 -1.10 -4.93 -7.79
N SER A 94 -2.20 -5.54 -7.39
CA SER A 94 -3.57 -5.05 -7.51
C SER A 94 -4.01 -4.35 -6.21
N THR A 95 -5.31 -4.22 -6.00
CA THR A 95 -5.92 -3.50 -4.87
C THR A 95 -7.22 -4.15 -4.44
N ILE A 96 -7.59 -4.02 -3.16
CA ILE A 96 -8.93 -4.37 -2.69
C ILE A 96 -10.03 -3.44 -3.25
N SER A 97 -9.68 -2.27 -3.83
CA SER A 97 -10.64 -1.39 -4.50
C SER A 97 -11.35 -2.05 -5.70
N VAL A 98 -10.86 -3.20 -6.19
CA VAL A 98 -11.56 -4.01 -7.19
C VAL A 98 -12.91 -4.57 -6.70
N TYR A 99 -13.14 -4.56 -5.38
CA TYR A 99 -14.40 -4.96 -4.75
C TYR A 99 -15.35 -3.78 -4.49
N GLY A 100 -14.88 -2.54 -4.68
CA GLY A 100 -15.65 -1.32 -4.50
C GLY A 100 -16.59 -1.02 -5.66
N ASP A 101 -16.91 0.25 -5.84
CA ASP A 101 -17.77 0.72 -6.91
C ASP A 101 -17.16 0.38 -8.29
N PRO A 102 -17.88 -0.37 -9.15
CA PRO A 102 -17.38 -0.71 -10.49
C PRO A 102 -17.27 0.51 -11.41
N GLU A 103 -17.90 1.65 -11.08
CA GLU A 103 -17.77 2.91 -11.82
C GLU A 103 -16.52 3.70 -11.40
N GLU A 104 -15.87 3.32 -10.28
CA GLU A 104 -14.60 3.92 -9.90
C GLU A 104 -13.48 3.46 -10.84
N GLU A 105 -12.93 4.41 -11.60
CA GLU A 105 -11.93 4.14 -12.65
C GLU A 105 -10.71 3.36 -12.14
N TYR A 106 -10.21 3.69 -10.95
CA TYR A 106 -9.02 3.03 -10.40
C TYR A 106 -9.26 1.53 -10.15
N GLY A 107 -10.34 1.17 -9.46
CA GLY A 107 -10.70 -0.21 -9.18
C GLY A 107 -10.97 -1.01 -10.47
N ALA A 108 -11.75 -0.42 -11.38
CA ALA A 108 -12.08 -1.02 -12.68
C ALA A 108 -10.82 -1.27 -13.54
N ASN A 109 -9.90 -0.30 -13.64
CA ASN A 109 -8.65 -0.45 -14.38
C ASN A 109 -7.72 -1.51 -13.77
N LYS A 110 -7.66 -1.60 -12.43
CA LYS A 110 -6.88 -2.64 -11.76
C LYS A 110 -7.46 -4.03 -12.02
N LEU A 111 -8.77 -4.19 -11.95
CA LEU A 111 -9.44 -5.45 -12.27
C LEU A 111 -9.24 -5.86 -13.73
N ALA A 112 -9.33 -4.93 -14.68
CA ALA A 112 -9.04 -5.18 -16.08
C ALA A 112 -7.56 -5.57 -16.31
N SER A 113 -6.64 -4.94 -15.58
CA SER A 113 -5.21 -5.29 -15.61
C SER A 113 -4.93 -6.69 -15.03
N GLU A 114 -5.64 -7.10 -13.97
CA GLU A 114 -5.57 -8.48 -13.46
C GLU A 114 -5.92 -9.51 -14.54
N ARG A 115 -6.99 -9.25 -15.30
CA ARG A 115 -7.44 -10.13 -16.41
C ARG A 115 -6.39 -10.22 -17.51
N VAL A 116 -5.74 -9.11 -17.86
CA VAL A 116 -4.63 -9.08 -18.82
C VAL A 116 -3.48 -9.97 -18.36
N VAL A 117 -3.06 -9.84 -17.11
CA VAL A 117 -1.94 -10.63 -16.57
C VAL A 117 -2.31 -12.12 -16.50
N GLU A 118 -3.55 -12.45 -16.11
CA GLU A 118 -4.05 -13.82 -16.09
C GLU A 118 -4.10 -14.45 -17.51
N GLU A 119 -4.58 -13.70 -18.51
CA GLU A 119 -4.62 -14.11 -19.91
C GLU A 119 -3.23 -14.47 -20.44
N VAL A 120 -2.21 -13.64 -20.13
CA VAL A 120 -0.85 -13.81 -20.64
C VAL A 120 -0.08 -14.93 -19.92
N TYR A 121 -0.26 -15.05 -18.60
CA TYR A 121 0.58 -15.92 -17.75
C TYR A 121 -0.13 -17.15 -17.17
N GLY A 122 -1.46 -17.17 -17.11
CA GLY A 122 -2.21 -18.27 -16.49
C GLY A 122 -1.73 -18.55 -15.05
N ASP A 123 -1.40 -19.81 -14.77
CA ASP A 123 -0.92 -20.25 -13.45
C ASP A 123 0.46 -19.69 -13.04
N ARG A 124 1.17 -19.04 -13.96
CA ARG A 124 2.42 -18.31 -13.66
C ARG A 124 2.18 -16.90 -13.16
N SER A 125 0.93 -16.43 -13.08
CA SER A 125 0.56 -15.12 -12.58
C SER A 125 0.09 -15.17 -11.14
N THR A 126 0.50 -14.17 -10.34
CA THR A 126 -0.05 -13.91 -9.02
C THR A 126 -0.60 -12.49 -8.99
N ARG A 127 -1.89 -12.33 -8.66
CA ARG A 127 -2.59 -11.06 -8.53
C ARG A 127 -2.76 -10.77 -7.05
N VAL A 128 -2.03 -9.78 -6.55
CA VAL A 128 -2.02 -9.42 -5.12
C VAL A 128 -2.90 -8.20 -4.92
N ARG A 129 -4.11 -8.40 -4.40
CA ARG A 129 -5.06 -7.34 -4.04
C ARG A 129 -4.67 -6.75 -2.70
N ALA A 130 -3.78 -5.78 -2.74
CA ALA A 130 -3.30 -5.12 -1.53
C ALA A 130 -4.41 -4.27 -0.89
N GLY A 131 -4.53 -4.37 0.43
CA GLY A 131 -5.30 -3.43 1.25
C GLY A 131 -4.56 -2.10 1.41
N LEU A 132 -4.86 -1.35 2.48
CA LEU A 132 -4.13 -0.15 2.81
C LEU A 132 -2.66 -0.49 3.12
N ILE A 133 -1.77 -0.06 2.24
CA ILE A 133 -0.33 -0.23 2.45
C ILE A 133 0.17 0.92 3.31
N VAL A 134 0.87 0.60 4.41
CA VAL A 134 1.34 1.57 5.40
C VAL A 134 2.84 1.40 5.68
N GLY A 135 3.45 2.37 6.34
CA GLY A 135 4.84 2.25 6.76
C GLY A 135 5.74 3.37 6.26
N PRO A 136 7.06 3.29 6.49
CA PRO A 136 8.01 4.30 6.05
C PRO A 136 7.95 4.51 4.53
N HIS A 137 8.12 5.75 4.10
CA HIS A 137 8.06 6.20 2.70
C HIS A 137 6.66 6.18 2.06
N ASP A 138 5.58 6.06 2.87
CA ASP A 138 4.22 6.25 2.38
C ASP A 138 4.00 7.71 1.93
N PRO A 139 3.70 7.94 0.64
CA PRO A 139 3.48 9.30 0.13
C PRO A 139 2.08 9.83 0.41
N THR A 140 1.19 9.01 1.00
CA THR A 140 -0.26 9.32 1.07
C THR A 140 -0.71 9.88 2.40
N ASP A 141 0.09 9.78 3.45
CA ASP A 141 -0.21 10.14 4.84
C ASP A 141 -1.40 9.36 5.47
N ARG A 142 -1.92 8.31 4.77
CA ARG A 142 -3.14 7.57 5.15
C ARG A 142 -3.00 6.74 6.44
N PHE A 143 -1.79 6.60 6.95
CA PHE A 143 -1.51 6.00 8.26
C PHE A 143 -0.59 6.89 9.09
N THR A 144 0.37 7.56 8.45
CA THR A 144 1.44 8.36 9.07
C THR A 144 0.90 9.46 9.97
N TYR A 145 -0.29 9.98 9.67
CA TYR A 145 -1.02 10.92 10.52
C TYR A 145 -1.14 10.42 11.97
N TRP A 146 -1.56 9.17 12.18
CA TRP A 146 -1.85 8.67 13.51
C TRP A 146 -0.62 8.57 14.41
N PRO A 147 0.50 7.90 14.02
CA PRO A 147 1.72 7.91 14.81
C PRO A 147 2.22 9.33 15.12
N ARG A 148 2.16 10.25 14.15
CA ARG A 148 2.57 11.63 14.32
C ARG A 148 1.65 12.38 15.29
N ARG A 149 0.33 12.27 15.10
CA ARG A 149 -0.65 12.98 15.91
C ARG A 149 -0.65 12.49 17.36
N LEU A 150 -0.64 11.18 17.55
CA LEU A 150 -0.66 10.55 18.88
C LEU A 150 0.63 10.83 19.66
N ALA A 151 1.79 10.81 19.00
CA ALA A 151 3.08 11.16 19.61
C ALA A 151 3.15 12.63 20.09
N ALA A 152 2.32 13.52 19.56
CA ALA A 152 2.23 14.90 20.02
C ALA A 152 1.44 15.06 21.33
N GLY A 153 0.75 14.02 21.77
CA GLY A 153 0.00 13.98 23.04
C GLY A 153 -1.23 14.92 23.10
N GLY A 154 -1.76 15.09 24.31
CA GLY A 154 -2.97 15.87 24.59
C GLY A 154 -4.25 15.18 24.11
N ASP A 155 -5.32 15.95 23.99
CA ASP A 155 -6.60 15.45 23.48
C ASP A 155 -6.51 15.25 21.97
N VAL A 156 -6.88 14.05 21.50
CA VAL A 156 -6.85 13.61 20.11
C VAL A 156 -8.26 13.23 19.69
N LEU A 157 -8.73 13.82 18.60
CA LEU A 157 -10.00 13.46 17.98
C LEU A 157 -9.96 12.02 17.48
N ALA A 158 -10.78 11.15 18.08
CA ALA A 158 -11.05 9.80 17.60
C ALA A 158 -12.45 9.79 16.96
N PRO A 159 -12.56 9.57 15.62
CA PRO A 159 -13.83 9.73 14.94
C PRO A 159 -14.68 8.46 14.95
N GLY A 160 -16.00 8.63 15.07
CA GLY A 160 -16.99 7.58 14.83
C GLY A 160 -17.01 6.48 15.87
N ASP A 161 -17.29 5.26 15.42
CA ASP A 161 -17.39 4.09 16.28
C ASP A 161 -16.01 3.41 16.45
N PRO A 162 -15.54 3.19 17.69
CA PRO A 162 -14.32 2.44 17.93
C PRO A 162 -14.35 1.00 17.41
N ALA A 163 -15.53 0.43 17.19
CA ALA A 163 -15.69 -0.91 16.61
C ALA A 163 -15.51 -0.98 15.09
N GLN A 164 -15.33 0.18 14.42
CA GLN A 164 -15.08 0.22 12.97
C GLN A 164 -13.95 -0.74 12.58
N PRO A 165 -14.19 -1.66 11.60
CA PRO A 165 -13.16 -2.56 11.12
C PRO A 165 -12.04 -1.80 10.39
N VAL A 166 -10.81 -2.24 10.61
CA VAL A 166 -9.60 -1.71 9.97
C VAL A 166 -8.69 -2.85 9.54
N GLN A 167 -8.19 -2.77 8.34
CA GLN A 167 -7.15 -3.66 7.82
C GLN A 167 -6.06 -2.84 7.13
N MET A 168 -4.79 -3.19 7.38
CA MET A 168 -3.63 -2.56 6.75
C MET A 168 -2.48 -3.54 6.63
N VAL A 169 -1.53 -3.29 5.74
CA VAL A 169 -0.33 -4.11 5.61
C VAL A 169 0.91 -3.23 5.54
N ASP A 170 1.93 -3.56 6.34
CA ASP A 170 3.22 -2.87 6.27
C ASP A 170 3.88 -3.13 4.90
N ALA A 171 4.31 -2.06 4.23
CA ALA A 171 4.95 -2.13 2.93
C ALA A 171 6.17 -3.06 2.89
N ARG A 172 6.88 -3.23 4.01
CA ARG A 172 8.04 -4.11 4.13
C ARG A 172 7.65 -5.58 4.19
N ASP A 173 6.53 -5.90 4.87
CA ASP A 173 6.01 -7.27 4.96
C ASP A 173 5.41 -7.70 3.63
N LEU A 174 4.62 -6.81 3.01
CA LEU A 174 4.10 -7.02 1.68
C LEU A 174 5.24 -7.19 0.67
N ALA A 175 6.23 -6.30 0.67
CA ALA A 175 7.38 -6.34 -0.24
C ALA A 175 8.17 -7.66 -0.14
N ARG A 176 8.46 -8.12 1.09
CA ARG A 176 9.09 -9.41 1.33
C ARG A 176 8.29 -10.55 0.68
N TRP A 177 6.99 -10.56 0.92
CA TRP A 177 6.13 -11.60 0.38
C TRP A 177 6.02 -11.53 -1.15
N LEU A 178 5.94 -10.33 -1.75
CA LEU A 178 5.97 -10.17 -3.21
C LEU A 178 7.25 -10.76 -3.84
N VAL A 179 8.41 -10.57 -3.22
CA VAL A 179 9.68 -11.16 -3.66
C VAL A 179 9.59 -12.70 -3.60
N GLN A 180 9.11 -13.26 -2.50
CA GLN A 180 8.92 -14.70 -2.36
C GLN A 180 7.96 -15.26 -3.41
N LEU A 181 6.83 -14.58 -3.66
CA LEU A 181 5.88 -14.97 -4.70
C LEU A 181 6.50 -14.94 -6.10
N ALA A 182 7.27 -13.90 -6.43
CA ALA A 182 7.89 -13.76 -7.73
C ALA A 182 8.96 -14.84 -8.01
N LEU A 183 9.59 -15.38 -6.98
CA LEU A 183 10.64 -16.36 -7.12
C LEU A 183 10.14 -17.81 -6.98
N HIS A 184 9.22 -18.07 -6.05
CA HIS A 184 8.83 -19.43 -5.66
C HIS A 184 7.34 -19.61 -5.34
N GLY A 185 6.55 -18.53 -5.34
CA GLY A 185 5.18 -18.57 -4.87
C GLY A 185 4.19 -19.27 -5.82
N PRO A 186 3.01 -19.58 -5.35
CA PRO A 186 1.91 -20.08 -6.18
C PRO A 186 1.34 -18.98 -7.07
N GLY A 187 0.75 -19.38 -8.20
CA GLY A 187 -0.16 -18.51 -8.95
C GLY A 187 -1.49 -18.35 -8.23
N GLY A 188 -2.29 -17.38 -8.66
CA GLY A 188 -3.63 -17.14 -8.12
C GLY A 188 -3.88 -15.70 -7.72
N THR A 189 -5.01 -15.48 -7.03
CA THR A 189 -5.40 -14.15 -6.53
C THR A 189 -5.46 -14.19 -5.01
N PHE A 190 -4.89 -13.19 -4.37
CA PHE A 190 -4.78 -13.11 -2.91
C PHE A 190 -5.14 -11.71 -2.41
N ASP A 191 -6.01 -11.64 -1.42
CA ASP A 191 -6.21 -10.42 -0.65
C ASP A 191 -5.07 -10.27 0.36
N ALA A 192 -4.32 -9.18 0.24
CA ALA A 192 -3.08 -8.96 0.99
C ALA A 192 -3.21 -7.74 1.92
N THR A 193 -3.74 -8.00 3.09
CA THR A 193 -3.85 -7.03 4.18
C THR A 193 -3.72 -7.78 5.52
N SER A 194 -3.78 -7.08 6.67
CA SER A 194 -3.77 -7.75 7.98
C SER A 194 -5.07 -8.52 8.25
N PRO A 195 -5.11 -9.42 9.22
CA PRO A 195 -6.36 -9.78 9.88
C PRO A 195 -7.10 -8.52 10.34
N THR A 196 -8.43 -8.57 10.34
CA THR A 196 -9.27 -7.44 10.77
C THR A 196 -9.03 -7.13 12.25
N THR A 197 -8.83 -5.85 12.54
CA THR A 197 -8.83 -5.25 13.88
C THR A 197 -9.85 -4.11 13.89
N THR A 198 -9.91 -3.32 14.96
CA THR A 198 -10.80 -2.17 15.02
C THR A 198 -10.02 -0.85 15.09
N LEU A 199 -10.67 0.25 14.68
CA LEU A 199 -10.09 1.60 14.83
C LEU A 199 -9.74 1.89 16.29
N GLY A 200 -10.62 1.51 17.21
CA GLY A 200 -10.38 1.64 18.64
C GLY A 200 -9.14 0.91 19.10
N GLU A 201 -8.96 -0.37 18.70
CA GLU A 201 -7.76 -1.14 19.05
C GLU A 201 -6.49 -0.51 18.47
N VAL A 202 -6.53 -0.04 17.22
CA VAL A 202 -5.38 0.62 16.59
C VAL A 202 -4.98 1.87 17.35
N LEU A 203 -5.95 2.77 17.64
CA LEU A 203 -5.68 4.03 18.32
C LEU A 203 -5.23 3.80 19.76
N GLU A 204 -5.87 2.89 20.51
CA GLU A 204 -5.46 2.55 21.89
C GLU A 204 -4.04 2.00 21.99
N ARG A 205 -3.66 1.12 21.05
CA ARG A 205 -2.30 0.57 21.00
C ARG A 205 -1.24 1.63 20.69
N LEU A 206 -1.61 2.67 19.95
CA LEU A 206 -0.66 3.69 19.49
C LEU A 206 -0.70 4.99 20.30
N ARG A 207 -1.70 5.20 21.18
CA ARG A 207 -1.97 6.50 21.82
C ARG A 207 -0.84 7.03 22.71
N GLY A 208 0.01 6.18 23.30
CA GLY A 208 0.99 6.63 24.29
C GLY A 208 0.35 7.40 25.42
N ASP A 209 0.77 8.67 25.64
CA ASP A 209 0.22 9.58 26.65
C ASP A 209 -0.94 10.43 26.12
N ALA A 210 -1.38 10.25 24.87
CA ALA A 210 -2.53 10.98 24.32
C ALA A 210 -3.85 10.49 24.93
N THR A 211 -4.82 11.40 25.03
CA THR A 211 -6.19 11.11 25.45
C THR A 211 -7.09 11.06 24.21
N LEU A 212 -7.65 9.89 23.89
CA LEU A 212 -8.60 9.76 22.80
C LEU A 212 -9.95 10.37 23.20
N VAL A 213 -10.44 11.31 22.42
CA VAL A 213 -11.76 11.92 22.57
C VAL A 213 -12.62 11.43 21.41
N TRP A 214 -13.45 10.45 21.69
CA TRP A 214 -14.37 9.89 20.70
C TRP A 214 -15.50 10.88 20.42
N VAL A 215 -15.67 11.20 19.13
CA VAL A 215 -16.72 12.10 18.63
C VAL A 215 -17.56 11.33 17.63
N ASP A 216 -18.89 11.41 17.78
CA ASP A 216 -19.83 10.77 16.88
C ASP A 216 -19.51 11.09 15.40
N GLY A 217 -19.57 10.09 14.53
CA GLY A 217 -19.17 10.22 13.13
C GLY A 217 -19.98 11.27 12.38
N GLN A 218 -21.28 11.40 12.66
CA GLN A 218 -22.11 12.43 12.05
C GLN A 218 -21.68 13.84 12.49
N GLN A 219 -21.31 14.02 13.76
CA GLN A 219 -20.81 15.32 14.23
C GLN A 219 -19.48 15.69 13.55
N VAL A 220 -18.62 14.71 13.27
CA VAL A 220 -17.36 14.93 12.52
C VAL A 220 -17.65 15.32 11.08
N LEU A 221 -18.62 14.66 10.43
CA LEU A 221 -19.08 15.00 9.07
C LEU A 221 -19.73 16.40 9.02
N ASP A 222 -20.57 16.72 9.98
CA ASP A 222 -21.25 18.03 10.08
C ASP A 222 -20.24 19.17 10.30
N ALA A 223 -19.13 18.87 10.95
CA ALA A 223 -18.00 19.79 11.05
C ALA A 223 -17.22 19.94 9.74
N GLY A 224 -17.57 19.23 8.66
CA GLY A 224 -16.95 19.30 7.33
C GLY A 224 -15.59 18.63 7.27
N VAL A 225 -15.31 17.62 8.10
CA VAL A 225 -14.09 16.82 8.05
C VAL A 225 -14.28 15.68 7.06
N GLU A 226 -13.37 15.55 6.13
CA GLU A 226 -13.43 14.50 5.08
C GLU A 226 -12.91 13.16 5.61
N PRO A 227 -13.74 12.09 5.61
CA PRO A 227 -13.30 10.74 5.91
C PRO A 227 -12.16 10.32 4.98
N TRP A 228 -11.27 9.45 5.46
CA TRP A 228 -10.14 8.90 4.74
C TRP A 228 -9.07 9.90 4.29
N MET A 229 -9.45 11.13 3.94
CA MET A 229 -8.52 12.16 3.47
C MET A 229 -7.95 12.98 4.62
N GLU A 230 -8.80 13.61 5.43
CA GLU A 230 -8.36 14.42 6.58
C GLU A 230 -8.15 13.58 7.84
N LEU A 231 -9.04 12.59 8.08
CA LEU A 231 -8.89 11.60 9.15
C LEU A 231 -8.68 10.21 8.55
N PRO A 232 -7.42 9.81 8.33
CA PRO A 232 -7.08 8.51 7.78
C PRO A 232 -7.60 7.35 8.64
N LEU A 233 -7.82 6.19 8.02
CA LEU A 233 -8.41 4.98 8.57
C LEU A 233 -9.90 5.10 8.92
N TRP A 234 -10.42 6.29 9.15
CA TRP A 234 -11.84 6.48 9.45
C TRP A 234 -12.68 6.44 8.16
N LEU A 235 -13.72 5.62 8.19
CA LEU A 235 -14.69 5.46 7.10
C LEU A 235 -16.11 5.49 7.66
N PRO A 236 -17.10 6.05 6.91
CA PRO A 236 -18.51 5.79 7.14
C PRO A 236 -18.84 4.30 7.05
N GLU A 237 -19.94 3.85 7.66
CA GLU A 237 -20.30 2.43 7.78
C GLU A 237 -20.43 1.70 6.44
N ASP A 238 -20.85 2.38 5.38
CA ASP A 238 -20.95 1.83 4.02
C ASP A 238 -19.59 1.45 3.42
N GLY A 239 -18.50 2.03 3.91
CA GLY A 239 -17.13 1.68 3.54
C GLY A 239 -16.53 0.48 4.31
N TRP A 240 -17.14 0.04 5.41
CA TRP A 240 -16.61 -1.01 6.28
C TRP A 240 -16.40 -2.38 5.60
N PRO A 241 -17.27 -2.85 4.69
CA PRO A 241 -17.06 -4.14 4.04
C PRO A 241 -15.75 -4.27 3.26
N LEU A 242 -15.14 -3.17 2.86
CA LEU A 242 -13.81 -3.19 2.23
C LEU A 242 -12.68 -3.53 3.23
N MET A 243 -12.91 -3.32 4.54
CA MET A 243 -11.96 -3.57 5.62
C MET A 243 -12.16 -4.93 6.31
N GLU A 244 -12.90 -5.86 5.67
CA GLU A 244 -13.21 -7.19 6.20
C GLU A 244 -12.84 -8.29 5.19
N ARG A 245 -11.65 -8.17 4.59
CA ARG A 245 -11.15 -9.16 3.62
C ARG A 245 -10.64 -10.42 4.31
N ASP A 246 -10.96 -11.58 3.73
CA ASP A 246 -10.36 -12.85 4.16
C ASP A 246 -8.93 -12.97 3.64
N VAL A 247 -7.99 -12.98 4.55
CA VAL A 247 -6.55 -13.06 4.27
C VAL A 247 -5.96 -14.45 4.44
N SER A 248 -6.78 -15.44 4.76
CA SER A 248 -6.34 -16.80 5.09
C SER A 248 -5.49 -17.44 3.99
N ALA A 249 -5.84 -17.22 2.72
CA ALA A 249 -5.08 -17.72 1.58
C ALA A 249 -3.70 -17.05 1.45
N ALA A 250 -3.61 -15.74 1.69
CA ALA A 250 -2.34 -15.02 1.67
C ALA A 250 -1.42 -15.45 2.83
N VAL A 251 -1.97 -15.65 4.02
CA VAL A 251 -1.27 -16.18 5.19
C VAL A 251 -0.76 -17.60 4.92
N ALA A 252 -1.61 -18.48 4.38
CA ALA A 252 -1.20 -19.83 4.00
C ALA A 252 -0.11 -19.84 2.91
N ALA A 253 -0.09 -18.81 2.05
CA ALA A 253 0.95 -18.60 1.04
C ALA A 253 2.19 -17.85 1.58
N GLY A 254 2.28 -17.61 2.90
CA GLY A 254 3.48 -17.09 3.58
C GLY A 254 3.49 -15.58 3.87
N LEU A 255 2.37 -14.86 3.69
CA LEU A 255 2.28 -13.48 4.18
C LEU A 255 2.30 -13.49 5.71
N THR A 256 3.18 -12.68 6.28
CA THR A 256 3.33 -12.51 7.74
C THR A 256 3.36 -11.02 8.08
N PHE A 257 3.04 -10.69 9.32
CA PHE A 257 2.83 -9.32 9.76
C PHE A 257 3.74 -8.99 10.93
N ARG A 258 4.37 -7.84 10.90
CA ARG A 258 5.06 -7.26 12.05
C ARG A 258 4.07 -6.66 13.05
N PRO A 259 4.47 -6.46 14.31
CA PRO A 259 3.66 -5.74 15.27
C PRO A 259 3.31 -4.32 14.78
N LEU A 260 2.07 -3.88 15.02
CA LEU A 260 1.59 -2.55 14.65
C LEU A 260 2.48 -1.43 15.23
N GLU A 261 2.93 -1.61 16.47
CA GLU A 261 3.79 -0.65 17.17
C GLU A 261 5.15 -0.48 16.49
N GLU A 262 5.67 -1.53 15.87
CA GLU A 262 6.90 -1.46 15.07
C GLU A 262 6.68 -0.65 13.79
N THR A 263 5.59 -0.92 13.07
CA THR A 263 5.19 -0.13 11.90
C THR A 263 5.04 1.34 12.25
N ALA A 264 4.32 1.64 13.33
CA ALA A 264 4.06 3.02 13.77
C ALA A 264 5.35 3.75 14.18
N ARG A 265 6.20 3.10 14.98
CA ARG A 265 7.49 3.65 15.41
C ARG A 265 8.39 4.00 14.23
N ASP A 266 8.53 3.07 13.29
CA ASP A 266 9.44 3.24 12.16
C ASP A 266 8.89 4.26 11.16
N THR A 267 7.56 4.31 10.98
CA THR A 267 6.87 5.34 10.18
C THR A 267 7.10 6.73 10.77
N LEU A 268 6.91 6.87 12.09
CA LEU A 268 7.15 8.14 12.79
C LEU A 268 8.62 8.58 12.73
N ALA A 269 9.55 7.63 12.84
CA ALA A 269 10.98 7.93 12.73
C ALA A 269 11.33 8.45 11.34
N TRP A 270 10.75 7.86 10.30
CA TRP A 270 10.90 8.34 8.93
C TRP A 270 10.23 9.70 8.73
N ASP A 271 8.98 9.88 9.15
CA ASP A 271 8.19 11.11 8.95
C ASP A 271 8.87 12.36 9.55
N ARG A 272 9.57 12.22 10.67
CA ARG A 272 10.31 13.33 11.31
C ARG A 272 11.44 13.89 10.44
N GLY A 273 11.92 13.13 9.47
CA GLY A 273 12.93 13.55 8.50
C GLY A 273 12.34 14.14 7.20
N GLU A 274 11.02 14.08 7.02
CA GLU A 274 10.35 14.47 5.77
C GLU A 274 9.58 15.79 5.96
N PRO A 275 10.11 16.92 5.50
CA PRO A 275 9.41 18.19 5.57
C PRO A 275 8.25 18.25 4.56
N GLY A 276 7.22 19.01 4.87
CA GLY A 276 6.14 19.32 3.94
C GLY A 276 4.78 19.44 4.59
N GLU A 277 3.87 20.09 3.87
CA GLU A 277 2.46 20.13 4.23
C GLU A 277 1.82 18.75 4.03
N ARG A 278 0.88 18.43 4.90
CA ARG A 278 0.14 17.18 4.87
C ARG A 278 -1.35 17.45 4.59
N PRO A 279 -2.03 16.63 3.79
CA PRO A 279 -3.45 16.82 3.49
C PRO A 279 -4.38 16.48 4.65
N THR A 280 -3.84 15.90 5.73
CA THR A 280 -4.59 15.45 6.90
C THR A 280 -4.95 16.58 7.85
N LEU A 281 -5.86 16.31 8.79
CA LEU A 281 -6.43 17.26 9.72
C LEU A 281 -5.34 18.03 10.50
N THR A 282 -5.40 19.36 10.47
CA THR A 282 -4.48 20.19 11.25
C THR A 282 -4.88 20.24 12.73
N ARG A 283 -3.94 20.58 13.61
CA ARG A 283 -4.21 20.68 15.05
C ARG A 283 -5.22 21.78 15.39
N GLU A 284 -5.21 22.87 14.66
CA GLU A 284 -6.16 23.98 14.81
C GLU A 284 -7.56 23.51 14.45
N ARG A 285 -7.71 22.83 13.31
CA ARG A 285 -9.00 22.30 12.86
C ARG A 285 -9.52 21.20 13.79
N GLU A 286 -8.66 20.31 14.27
CA GLU A 286 -8.99 19.30 15.27
C GLU A 286 -9.52 19.93 16.56
N ALA A 287 -8.86 20.99 17.06
CA ALA A 287 -9.30 21.69 18.28
C ALA A 287 -10.68 22.36 18.12
N GLU A 288 -10.98 22.90 16.93
CA GLU A 288 -12.32 23.43 16.61
C GLU A 288 -13.39 22.34 16.70
N VAL A 289 -13.16 21.19 16.08
CA VAL A 289 -14.08 20.03 16.10
C VAL A 289 -14.31 19.53 17.51
N LEU A 290 -13.22 19.35 18.28
CA LEU A 290 -13.31 18.92 19.69
C LEU A 290 -14.07 19.92 20.56
N SER A 291 -13.89 21.23 20.33
CA SER A 291 -14.59 22.28 21.07
C SER A 291 -16.10 22.26 20.76
N ALA A 292 -16.46 22.11 19.49
CA ALA A 292 -17.85 22.02 19.05
C ALA A 292 -18.55 20.79 19.66
N ALA A 293 -17.90 19.62 19.62
CA ALA A 293 -18.44 18.37 20.17
C ALA A 293 -18.67 18.42 21.73
N ARG A 294 -17.84 19.20 22.45
CA ARG A 294 -18.00 19.37 23.92
C ARG A 294 -19.10 20.37 24.29
N GLY A 295 -19.49 21.24 23.37
CA GLY A 295 -20.53 22.24 23.58
C GLY A 295 -21.95 21.80 23.19
N ALA A 296 -22.05 20.67 22.52
CA ALA A 296 -23.29 20.03 22.09
C ALA A 296 -23.75 19.00 23.11
#